data_a362a543989e9e74f591b193e23d5fba
#
_entry.id   a362a543989e9e74f591b193e23d5fba
#
_cell.length_a   1.000
_cell.length_b   1.000
_cell.length_c   1.000
_cell.angle_alpha   90.00
_cell.angle_beta   90.00
_cell.angle_gamma   90.00
#
_symmetry.space_group_name_H-M   'P 1'
#
loop_
_entity.id
_entity.type
_entity.pdbx_description
1 polymer ?
#
loop_
_entity_poly.entity_id
_entity_poly.type
_entity_poly.pdbx_seq_one_letter_code
_entity_poly.pdbx_strand_id
1 'polypeptide(L)'
;MNNSLYEITREYLEAFDRLEVDEETGEILNFEAVDALAGVFEEKAESVACYIKNLEAFIGSLKTEESSLAERRKSAERKVDNMKEYLTSCLDAAGRDKVETAKVRVSFRKSVAVSIDDEGALPADYIVKTVSTKPDKTAIKKAIQAGQ
;
A
#
# COMPACT_ATOMS: atom_id res chain seq x y z
N MET A 1 -1.25 -13.68 19.10
CA MET A 1 -1.89 -15.01 18.93
C MET A 1 -1.92 -15.29 17.44
N ASN A 2 -1.11 -16.24 16.96
CA ASN A 2 -1.16 -16.65 15.57
C ASN A 2 -2.48 -17.39 15.34
N ASN A 3 -3.44 -16.77 14.65
CA ASN A 3 -4.62 -17.45 14.12
C ASN A 3 -4.19 -18.28 12.90
N SER A 4 -3.49 -19.37 13.13
CA SER A 4 -3.15 -20.32 12.09
C SER A 4 -4.43 -21.07 11.69
N LEU A 5 -4.80 -21.01 10.41
CA LEU A 5 -5.95 -21.72 9.84
C LEU A 5 -5.65 -23.22 9.63
N TYR A 6 -4.37 -23.55 9.51
CA TYR A 6 -3.89 -24.91 9.28
C TYR A 6 -2.89 -25.32 10.35
N GLU A 7 -3.04 -26.54 10.84
CA GLU A 7 -2.08 -27.12 11.77
C GLU A 7 -0.80 -27.51 11.02
N ILE A 8 0.35 -27.11 11.56
CA ILE A 8 1.68 -27.45 11.05
C ILE A 8 2.46 -27.96 12.23
N THR A 9 3.26 -29.01 12.04
CA THR A 9 4.06 -29.57 13.12
C THR A 9 5.07 -28.52 13.63
N ARG A 10 5.43 -28.62 14.90
CA ARG A 10 6.35 -27.68 15.54
C ARG A 10 7.71 -27.64 14.85
N GLU A 11 8.20 -28.77 14.38
CA GLU A 11 9.49 -28.87 13.68
C GLU A 11 9.51 -28.07 12.39
N TYR A 12 8.41 -28.10 11.62
CA TYR A 12 8.27 -27.30 10.40
C TYR A 12 8.13 -25.82 10.70
N LEU A 13 7.38 -25.45 11.76
CA LEU A 13 7.29 -24.03 12.16
C LEU A 13 8.66 -23.47 12.56
N GLU A 14 9.43 -24.22 13.37
CA GLU A 14 10.77 -23.82 13.76
C GLU A 14 11.73 -23.72 12.55
N ALA A 15 11.57 -24.58 11.54
CA ALA A 15 12.36 -24.48 10.31
C ALA A 15 11.95 -23.27 9.45
N PHE A 16 10.67 -22.97 9.35
CA PHE A 16 10.18 -21.78 8.64
C PHE A 16 10.60 -20.47 9.34
N ASP A 17 10.65 -20.44 10.66
CA ASP A 17 11.11 -19.28 11.43
C ASP A 17 12.63 -19.01 11.27
N ARG A 18 13.40 -20.00 10.80
CA ARG A 18 14.84 -19.88 10.49
C ARG A 18 15.14 -19.51 9.04
N LEU A 19 14.14 -19.34 8.21
CA LEU A 19 14.35 -18.89 6.84
C LEU A 19 14.93 -17.48 6.85
N GLU A 20 16.02 -17.30 6.11
CA GLU A 20 16.60 -15.99 5.88
C GLU A 20 15.86 -15.31 4.72
N VAL A 21 15.31 -14.15 4.97
CA VAL A 21 14.52 -13.38 4.00
C VAL A 21 15.20 -12.03 3.79
N ASP A 22 15.37 -11.64 2.54
CA ASP A 22 15.77 -10.29 2.19
C ASP A 22 14.63 -9.33 2.50
N GLU A 23 14.85 -8.33 3.35
CA GLU A 23 13.81 -7.41 3.83
C GLU A 23 13.26 -6.48 2.75
N GLU A 24 14.05 -6.19 1.70
CA GLU A 24 13.66 -5.29 0.62
C GLU A 24 12.87 -6.02 -0.46
N THR A 25 13.31 -7.21 -0.85
CA THR A 25 12.73 -7.98 -1.95
C THR A 25 11.73 -9.03 -1.50
N GLY A 26 11.81 -9.49 -0.24
CA GLY A 26 11.05 -10.62 0.28
C GLY A 26 11.55 -11.97 -0.25
N GLU A 27 12.73 -12.02 -0.86
CA GLU A 27 13.32 -13.24 -1.40
C GLU A 27 13.87 -14.11 -0.25
N ILE A 28 13.57 -15.42 -0.33
CA ILE A 28 14.11 -16.39 0.62
C ILE A 28 15.52 -16.79 0.16
N LEU A 29 16.52 -16.48 0.99
CA LEU A 29 17.93 -16.64 0.65
C LEU A 29 18.43 -18.07 0.84
N ASN A 30 17.84 -18.83 1.77
CA ASN A 30 18.17 -20.25 1.95
C ASN A 30 16.95 -21.07 2.41
N PHE A 31 16.97 -22.36 2.10
CA PHE A 31 15.95 -23.33 2.52
C PHE A 31 16.57 -24.48 3.34
N GLU A 32 17.82 -24.37 3.76
CA GLU A 32 18.58 -25.46 4.40
C GLU A 32 17.86 -26.07 5.61
N ALA A 33 17.22 -25.23 6.44
CA ALA A 33 16.49 -25.70 7.61
C ALA A 33 15.27 -26.55 7.25
N VAL A 34 14.57 -26.20 6.15
CA VAL A 34 13.39 -26.95 5.65
C VAL A 34 13.84 -28.22 4.92
N ASP A 35 14.92 -28.12 4.16
CA ASP A 35 15.46 -29.25 3.39
C ASP A 35 16.03 -30.34 4.28
N ALA A 36 16.58 -29.96 5.46
CA ALA A 36 17.13 -30.88 6.45
C ALA A 36 16.07 -31.72 7.21
N LEU A 37 14.78 -31.33 7.13
CA LEU A 37 13.72 -32.09 7.81
C LEU A 37 13.54 -33.48 7.19
N ALA A 38 13.57 -34.51 8.05
CA ALA A 38 13.26 -35.88 7.67
C ALA A 38 11.76 -36.03 7.43
N GLY A 39 11.38 -36.82 6.44
CA GLY A 39 9.99 -37.13 6.15
C GLY A 39 9.78 -37.51 4.69
N VAL A 40 8.61 -38.05 4.39
CA VAL A 40 8.20 -38.32 3.00
C VAL A 40 7.84 -37.02 2.31
N PHE A 41 8.04 -36.98 0.99
CA PHE A 41 7.83 -35.80 0.17
C PHE A 41 6.42 -35.20 0.35
N GLU A 42 5.40 -36.05 0.45
CA GLU A 42 4.00 -35.67 0.60
C GLU A 42 3.76 -34.85 1.89
N GLU A 43 4.33 -35.29 3.03
CA GLU A 43 4.21 -34.59 4.32
C GLU A 43 4.91 -33.23 4.30
N LYS A 44 6.09 -33.19 3.64
CA LYS A 44 6.84 -31.93 3.46
C LYS A 44 6.03 -30.97 2.58
N ALA A 45 5.51 -31.44 1.46
CA ALA A 45 4.73 -30.62 0.54
C ALA A 45 3.43 -30.09 1.20
N GLU A 46 2.74 -30.91 2.00
CA GLU A 46 1.56 -30.51 2.76
C GLU A 46 1.90 -29.41 3.77
N SER A 47 2.97 -29.60 4.55
CA SER A 47 3.40 -28.61 5.57
C SER A 47 3.77 -27.26 4.93
N VAL A 48 4.49 -27.28 3.81
CA VAL A 48 4.81 -26.05 3.05
C VAL A 48 3.55 -25.39 2.51
N ALA A 49 2.63 -26.17 1.93
CA ALA A 49 1.37 -25.66 1.40
C ALA A 49 0.49 -25.03 2.50
N CYS A 50 0.41 -25.67 3.67
CA CYS A 50 -0.29 -25.15 4.84
C CYS A 50 0.33 -23.83 5.32
N TYR A 51 1.66 -23.75 5.36
CA TYR A 51 2.36 -22.51 5.72
C TYR A 51 2.06 -21.38 4.73
N ILE A 52 2.11 -21.65 3.44
CA ILE A 52 1.73 -20.68 2.40
C ILE A 52 0.30 -20.17 2.64
N LYS A 53 -0.66 -21.07 2.90
CA LYS A 53 -2.06 -20.69 3.17
C LYS A 53 -2.20 -19.81 4.42
N ASN A 54 -1.45 -20.09 5.46
CA ASN A 54 -1.43 -19.28 6.67
C ASN A 54 -0.86 -17.89 6.39
N LEU A 55 0.21 -17.78 5.60
CA LEU A 55 0.76 -16.49 5.16
C LEU A 55 -0.23 -15.72 4.29
N GLU A 56 -0.90 -16.36 3.34
CA GLU A 56 -1.92 -15.72 2.51
C GLU A 56 -3.07 -15.15 3.37
N ALA A 57 -3.53 -15.89 4.37
CA ALA A 57 -4.55 -15.43 5.31
C ALA A 57 -4.06 -14.24 6.15
N PHE A 58 -2.82 -14.29 6.63
CA PHE A 58 -2.20 -13.19 7.35
C PHE A 58 -2.07 -11.93 6.50
N ILE A 59 -1.61 -12.05 5.25
CA ILE A 59 -1.57 -10.94 4.29
C ILE A 59 -2.98 -10.35 4.08
N GLY A 60 -4.00 -11.19 4.00
CA GLY A 60 -5.39 -10.74 3.88
C GLY A 60 -5.84 -9.90 5.09
N SER A 61 -5.47 -10.30 6.31
CA SER A 61 -5.78 -9.53 7.52
C SER A 61 -5.06 -8.18 7.54
N LEU A 62 -3.78 -8.15 7.19
CA LEU A 62 -3.01 -6.91 7.11
C LEU A 62 -3.60 -5.91 6.11
N LYS A 63 -4.01 -6.37 4.93
CA LYS A 63 -4.69 -5.51 3.93
C LYS A 63 -5.99 -4.91 4.46
N THR A 64 -6.73 -5.68 5.24
CA THR A 64 -7.97 -5.21 5.87
C THR A 64 -7.68 -4.14 6.92
N GLU A 65 -6.66 -4.34 7.75
CA GLU A 65 -6.22 -3.35 8.73
C GLU A 65 -5.70 -2.07 8.07
N GLU A 66 -4.88 -2.20 7.02
CA GLU A 66 -4.37 -1.08 6.24
C GLU A 66 -5.52 -0.25 5.66
N SER A 67 -6.52 -0.91 5.07
CA SER A 67 -7.73 -0.24 4.55
C SER A 67 -8.48 0.50 5.65
N SER A 68 -8.70 -0.13 6.80
CA SER A 68 -9.36 0.48 7.95
C SER A 68 -8.60 1.71 8.46
N LEU A 69 -7.27 1.62 8.59
CA LEU A 69 -6.42 2.73 8.99
C LEU A 69 -6.46 3.87 7.96
N ALA A 70 -6.45 3.55 6.66
CA ALA A 70 -6.56 4.54 5.59
C ALA A 70 -7.90 5.29 5.65
N GLU A 71 -9.00 4.60 5.93
CA GLU A 71 -10.31 5.24 6.11
C GLU A 71 -10.37 6.17 7.32
N ARG A 72 -9.82 5.71 8.45
CA ARG A 72 -9.72 6.53 9.68
C ARG A 72 -8.86 7.77 9.45
N ARG A 73 -7.74 7.64 8.74
CA ARG A 73 -6.87 8.76 8.35
C ARG A 73 -7.64 9.76 7.49
N LYS A 74 -8.30 9.30 6.42
CA LYS A 74 -9.12 10.16 5.53
C LYS A 74 -10.25 10.87 6.30
N SER A 75 -10.85 10.22 7.28
CA SER A 75 -11.87 10.83 8.13
C SER A 75 -11.29 11.95 9.00
N ALA A 76 -10.10 11.72 9.57
CA ALA A 76 -9.39 12.74 10.36
C ALA A 76 -8.95 13.93 9.49
N GLU A 77 -8.44 13.68 8.28
CA GLU A 77 -8.07 14.71 7.31
C GLU A 77 -9.26 15.61 6.97
N ARG A 78 -10.42 15.01 6.64
CA ARG A 78 -11.66 15.78 6.40
C ARG A 78 -12.09 16.63 7.59
N LYS A 79 -11.93 16.10 8.81
CA LYS A 79 -12.19 16.89 10.03
C LYS A 79 -11.29 18.10 10.13
N VAL A 80 -10.00 17.93 9.83
CA VAL A 80 -9.04 19.05 9.83
C VAL A 80 -9.44 20.09 8.80
N ASP A 81 -9.81 19.69 7.60
CA ASP A 81 -10.19 20.62 6.54
C ASP A 81 -11.47 21.40 6.91
N ASN A 82 -12.51 20.73 7.40
CA ASN A 82 -13.71 21.40 7.89
C ASN A 82 -13.44 22.38 9.02
N MET A 83 -12.50 22.05 9.95
CA MET A 83 -12.13 22.95 11.02
C MET A 83 -11.33 24.15 10.51
N LYS A 84 -10.51 23.99 9.48
CA LYS A 84 -9.83 25.12 8.82
C LYS A 84 -10.82 26.04 8.12
N GLU A 85 -11.80 25.50 7.41
CA GLU A 85 -12.86 26.26 6.75
C GLU A 85 -13.69 27.05 7.77
N TYR A 86 -14.07 26.38 8.87
CA TYR A 86 -14.76 27.05 9.99
C TYR A 86 -13.93 28.20 10.57
N LEU A 87 -12.64 27.96 10.84
CA LEU A 87 -11.75 28.99 11.37
C LEU A 87 -11.59 30.17 10.40
N THR A 88 -11.48 29.88 9.10
CA THR A 88 -11.44 30.89 8.03
C THR A 88 -12.69 31.76 8.07
N SER A 89 -13.86 31.12 8.10
CA SER A 89 -15.16 31.85 8.17
C SER A 89 -15.27 32.72 9.45
N CYS A 90 -14.75 32.23 10.58
CA CYS A 90 -14.72 33.01 11.82
C CYS A 90 -13.81 34.24 11.72
N LEU A 91 -12.64 34.11 11.10
CA LEU A 91 -11.69 35.21 10.89
C LEU A 91 -12.28 36.28 9.94
N ASP A 92 -12.88 35.83 8.84
CA ASP A 92 -13.55 36.72 7.88
C ASP A 92 -14.70 37.49 8.54
N ALA A 93 -15.55 36.81 9.30
CA ALA A 93 -16.66 37.44 10.03
C ALA A 93 -16.16 38.44 11.09
N ALA A 94 -15.00 38.20 11.67
CA ALA A 94 -14.37 39.12 12.64
C ALA A 94 -13.56 40.24 11.96
N GLY A 95 -13.40 40.24 10.63
CA GLY A 95 -12.59 41.21 9.90
C GLY A 95 -11.10 41.13 10.25
N ARG A 96 -10.60 39.93 10.55
CA ARG A 96 -9.22 39.69 11.01
C ARG A 96 -8.46 38.80 10.05
N ASP A 97 -7.33 39.30 9.54
CA ASP A 97 -6.42 38.53 8.70
C ASP A 97 -5.43 37.68 9.50
N LYS A 98 -5.32 37.96 10.80
CA LYS A 98 -4.34 37.32 11.69
C LYS A 98 -4.85 37.24 13.12
N VAL A 99 -4.57 36.11 13.76
CA VAL A 99 -4.69 35.92 15.21
C VAL A 99 -3.40 35.34 15.74
N GLU A 100 -2.88 35.93 16.80
CA GLU A 100 -1.66 35.52 17.48
C GLU A 100 -1.91 35.43 18.99
N THR A 101 -1.60 34.27 19.53
CA THR A 101 -1.71 33.97 20.96
C THR A 101 -0.37 33.38 21.43
N ALA A 102 -0.22 33.20 22.74
CA ALA A 102 0.97 32.54 23.28
C ALA A 102 1.19 31.12 22.79
N LYS A 103 0.14 30.47 22.26
CA LYS A 103 0.19 29.07 21.82
C LYS A 103 0.17 28.88 20.29
N VAL A 104 -0.50 29.76 19.56
CA VAL A 104 -0.74 29.61 18.12
C VAL A 104 -0.71 30.95 17.42
N ARG A 105 -0.21 30.93 16.19
CA ARG A 105 -0.32 31.99 15.22
C ARG A 105 -1.06 31.50 14.00
N VAL A 106 -2.18 32.15 13.68
CA VAL A 106 -2.99 31.88 12.48
C VAL A 106 -2.95 33.10 11.57
N SER A 107 -2.68 32.91 10.29
CA SER A 107 -2.69 34.00 9.30
C SER A 107 -3.02 33.44 7.92
N PHE A 108 -3.67 34.23 7.08
CA PHE A 108 -3.87 33.86 5.66
C PHE A 108 -2.55 34.00 4.90
N ARG A 109 -2.31 33.02 4.02
CA ARG A 109 -1.23 33.05 3.05
C ARG A 109 -1.82 33.25 1.67
N LYS A 110 -1.36 34.28 0.96
CA LYS A 110 -1.72 34.44 -0.44
C LYS A 110 -1.04 33.36 -1.25
N SER A 111 -1.83 32.59 -2.02
CA SER A 111 -1.34 31.62 -2.99
C SER A 111 -2.01 31.89 -4.33
N VAL A 112 -1.26 31.62 -5.41
CA VAL A 112 -1.78 31.67 -6.77
C VAL A 112 -2.03 30.22 -7.17
N ALA A 113 -3.28 29.89 -7.50
CA ALA A 113 -3.65 28.61 -8.06
C ALA A 113 -3.99 28.78 -9.54
N VAL A 114 -3.56 27.83 -10.35
CA VAL A 114 -3.96 27.76 -11.77
C VAL A 114 -5.23 26.94 -11.84
N SER A 115 -6.31 27.54 -12.33
CA SER A 115 -7.54 26.83 -12.69
C SER A 115 -7.59 26.67 -14.19
N ILE A 116 -7.81 25.46 -14.66
CA ILE A 116 -7.97 25.15 -16.09
C ILE A 116 -9.45 24.90 -16.33
N ASP A 117 -10.10 25.82 -16.99
CA ASP A 117 -11.54 25.73 -17.27
C ASP A 117 -11.84 24.84 -18.48
N ASP A 118 -10.91 24.79 -19.45
CA ASP A 118 -10.98 23.95 -20.63
C ASP A 118 -9.61 23.40 -21.01
N GLU A 119 -9.40 22.11 -20.79
CA GLU A 119 -8.15 21.42 -21.16
C GLU A 119 -7.93 21.36 -22.68
N GLY A 120 -9.03 21.35 -23.46
CA GLY A 120 -8.96 21.28 -24.93
C GLY A 120 -8.49 22.58 -25.57
N ALA A 121 -8.64 23.70 -24.89
CA ALA A 121 -8.23 25.02 -25.35
C ALA A 121 -6.77 25.36 -24.97
N LEU A 122 -6.08 24.50 -24.22
CA LEU A 122 -4.70 24.75 -23.82
C LEU A 122 -3.73 24.69 -25.03
N PRO A 123 -2.83 25.67 -25.16
CA PRO A 123 -1.73 25.59 -26.14
C PRO A 123 -0.84 24.37 -25.87
N ALA A 124 -0.29 23.78 -26.93
CA ALA A 124 0.51 22.56 -26.85
C ALA A 124 1.73 22.66 -25.91
N ASP A 125 2.24 23.88 -25.71
CA ASP A 125 3.38 24.16 -24.83
C ASP A 125 3.09 23.92 -23.34
N TYR A 126 1.80 23.88 -22.95
CA TYR A 126 1.35 23.61 -21.57
C TYR A 126 0.83 22.21 -21.40
N ILE A 127 0.91 21.35 -22.43
CA ILE A 127 0.45 19.96 -22.39
C ILE A 127 1.63 19.01 -22.34
N VAL A 128 1.78 18.27 -21.25
CA VAL A 128 2.76 17.19 -21.12
C VAL A 128 2.15 15.89 -21.64
N LYS A 129 2.65 15.39 -22.76
CA LYS A 129 2.26 14.07 -23.29
C LYS A 129 3.17 13.00 -22.72
N THR A 130 2.64 12.13 -21.88
CA THR A 130 3.36 10.96 -21.35
C THR A 130 3.03 9.75 -22.21
N VAL A 131 4.00 9.26 -22.97
CA VAL A 131 3.87 7.99 -23.72
C VAL A 131 4.35 6.87 -22.82
N SER A 132 3.45 5.99 -22.40
CA SER A 132 3.78 4.79 -21.63
C SER A 132 3.74 3.58 -22.57
N THR A 133 4.88 2.95 -22.80
CA THR A 133 4.99 1.70 -23.55
C THR A 133 5.05 0.53 -22.58
N LYS A 134 4.13 -0.42 -22.72
CA LYS A 134 4.11 -1.66 -21.94
C LYS A 134 4.09 -2.85 -22.88
N PRO A 135 4.83 -3.94 -22.61
CA PRO A 135 4.70 -5.19 -23.37
C PRO A 135 3.27 -5.70 -23.31
N ASP A 136 2.70 -6.04 -24.46
CA ASP A 136 1.42 -6.71 -24.52
C ASP A 136 1.63 -8.21 -24.25
N LYS A 137 1.55 -8.57 -22.97
CA LYS A 137 1.71 -9.96 -22.51
C LYS A 137 0.68 -10.91 -23.14
N THR A 138 -0.49 -10.42 -23.52
CA THR A 138 -1.54 -11.23 -24.15
C THR A 138 -1.18 -11.55 -25.59
N ALA A 139 -0.70 -10.56 -26.34
CA ALA A 139 -0.22 -10.79 -27.70
C ALA A 139 1.01 -11.70 -27.72
N ILE A 140 1.96 -11.49 -26.81
CA ILE A 140 3.15 -12.34 -26.66
C ILE A 140 2.75 -13.79 -26.33
N LYS A 141 1.82 -14.00 -25.39
CA LYS A 141 1.33 -15.34 -25.05
C LYS A 141 0.68 -16.05 -26.24
N LYS A 142 -0.12 -15.32 -27.03
CA LYS A 142 -0.73 -15.88 -28.24
C LYS A 142 0.32 -16.26 -29.31
N ALA A 143 1.33 -15.40 -29.50
CA ALA A 143 2.42 -15.70 -30.44
C ALA A 143 3.21 -16.95 -30.01
N ILE A 144 3.55 -17.09 -28.74
CA ILE A 144 4.21 -18.29 -28.20
C ILE A 144 3.35 -19.53 -28.41
N GLN A 145 2.03 -19.46 -28.19
CA GLN A 145 1.11 -20.59 -28.41
C GLN A 145 0.94 -20.96 -29.90
N ALA A 146 1.16 -20.01 -30.81
CA ALA A 146 1.13 -20.19 -32.24
C ALA A 146 2.47 -20.69 -32.81
N GLY A 147 3.50 -20.88 -31.98
CA GLY A 147 4.80 -21.42 -32.42
C GLY A 147 5.73 -20.40 -33.08
N GLN A 148 5.50 -19.11 -32.81
CA GLN A 148 6.39 -18.01 -33.23
C GLN A 148 7.35 -17.60 -32.11
#